data_3c68aaa5e8b3fca833aa2765ae796763
#
_entry.id   3c68aaa5e8b3fca833aa2765ae796763
#
_cell.length_a   1.000
_cell.length_b   1.000
_cell.length_c   1.000
_cell.angle_alpha   90.00
_cell.angle_beta   90.00
_cell.angle_gamma   90.00
#
_symmetry.space_group_name_H-M   'P 1'
#
loop_
_entity.id
_entity.type
_entity.pdbx_description
1 polymer ?
#
loop_
_entity_poly.entity_id
_entity_poly.type
_entity_poly.pdbx_seq_one_letter_code
_entity_poly.pdbx_strand_id
1 'polypeptide(L)'
;GKQVSLYGTTCEELYDKEQEARRQVAEIIFHREHPTVAEYCEKWLLMQSAKVSPATLKGYASNMKNYIIKPLGDMYMEEVTADDIRLALIPLSNKSESLHNTVNMLLKCIFYSAERSQLLEYNPCEGISAKGGKPTQKKDSLTDPQVAVLLETVNGLPPYLFTMIGLYAGLR
;
A
#
# COMPACT_ATOMS: atom_id res chain seq x y z
N GLY A 1 23.26 9.55 -20.52
CA GLY A 1 22.77 8.23 -20.95
C GLY A 1 23.87 7.20 -20.86
N LYS A 2 23.53 5.96 -20.48
CA LYS A 2 24.50 4.84 -20.57
C LYS A 2 24.69 4.47 -22.03
N GLN A 3 25.94 4.46 -22.48
CA GLN A 3 26.32 4.01 -23.81
C GLN A 3 26.42 2.47 -23.78
N VAL A 4 25.70 1.79 -24.64
CA VAL A 4 25.72 0.33 -24.78
C VAL A 4 26.45 0.00 -26.09
N SER A 5 27.52 -0.79 -26.00
CA SER A 5 28.24 -1.26 -27.19
C SER A 5 27.67 -2.61 -27.60
N LEU A 6 27.27 -2.72 -28.88
CA LEU A 6 26.78 -3.96 -29.48
C LEU A 6 27.87 -4.57 -30.35
N TYR A 7 28.02 -5.89 -30.29
CA TYR A 7 29.00 -6.65 -31.06
C TYR A 7 28.29 -7.75 -31.83
N GLY A 8 28.65 -7.92 -33.09
CA GLY A 8 28.13 -8.98 -33.96
C GLY A 8 29.24 -9.52 -34.87
N THR A 9 29.15 -10.77 -35.30
CA THR A 9 30.07 -11.40 -36.24
C THR A 9 29.72 -11.09 -37.68
N THR A 10 28.46 -10.74 -37.95
CA THR A 10 27.94 -10.33 -39.26
C THR A 10 27.17 -9.02 -39.15
N CYS A 11 27.03 -8.30 -40.29
CA CYS A 11 26.25 -7.07 -40.36
C CYS A 11 24.76 -7.32 -40.03
N GLU A 12 24.23 -8.47 -40.44
CA GLU A 12 22.85 -8.86 -40.16
C GLU A 12 22.60 -9.10 -38.70
N GLU A 13 23.49 -9.84 -38.02
CA GLU A 13 23.45 -10.04 -36.56
C GLU A 13 23.55 -8.72 -35.77
N LEU A 14 24.38 -7.79 -36.25
CA LEU A 14 24.51 -6.48 -35.62
C LEU A 14 23.24 -5.64 -35.76
N TYR A 15 22.63 -5.67 -36.96
CA TYR A 15 21.38 -4.99 -37.23
C TYR A 15 20.24 -5.51 -36.34
N ASP A 16 20.09 -6.83 -36.22
CA ASP A 16 19.08 -7.45 -35.38
C ASP A 16 19.27 -7.08 -33.89
N LYS A 17 20.50 -7.10 -33.39
CA LYS A 17 20.84 -6.67 -32.05
C LYS A 17 20.53 -5.18 -31.82
N GLU A 18 20.78 -4.35 -32.81
CA GLU A 18 20.46 -2.92 -32.74
C GLU A 18 18.95 -2.69 -32.67
N GLN A 19 18.18 -3.37 -33.52
CA GLN A 19 16.71 -3.26 -33.49
C GLN A 19 16.12 -3.74 -32.16
N GLU A 20 16.61 -4.86 -31.65
CA GLU A 20 16.19 -5.36 -30.34
C GLU A 20 16.54 -4.39 -29.20
N ALA A 21 17.75 -3.83 -29.19
CA ALA A 21 18.15 -2.83 -28.19
C ALA A 21 17.30 -1.55 -28.29
N ARG A 22 16.99 -1.10 -29.52
CA ARG A 22 16.10 0.06 -29.73
C ARG A 22 14.68 -0.23 -29.21
N ARG A 23 14.15 -1.44 -29.46
CA ARG A 23 12.83 -1.84 -28.95
C ARG A 23 12.81 -1.88 -27.43
N GLN A 24 13.82 -2.47 -26.80
CA GLN A 24 13.94 -2.52 -25.32
C GLN A 24 14.03 -1.12 -24.70
N VAL A 25 14.80 -0.21 -25.32
CA VAL A 25 14.88 1.17 -24.87
C VAL A 25 13.54 1.90 -25.00
N ALA A 26 12.84 1.70 -26.11
CA ALA A 26 11.52 2.28 -26.33
C ALA A 26 10.50 1.76 -25.31
N GLU A 27 10.52 0.47 -24.99
CA GLU A 27 9.69 -0.15 -23.96
C GLU A 27 9.98 0.42 -22.56
N ILE A 28 11.27 0.54 -22.19
CA ILE A 28 11.66 1.14 -20.92
C ILE A 28 11.19 2.61 -20.81
N ILE A 29 11.28 3.38 -21.89
CA ILE A 29 10.81 4.77 -21.93
C ILE A 29 9.30 4.80 -21.78
N PHE A 30 8.58 3.94 -22.51
CA PHE A 30 7.13 3.83 -22.42
C PHE A 30 6.66 3.53 -20.99
N HIS A 31 7.21 2.49 -20.34
CA HIS A 31 6.87 2.17 -18.95
C HIS A 31 7.25 3.26 -17.96
N ARG A 32 8.27 4.05 -18.27
CA ARG A 32 8.64 5.19 -17.43
C ARG A 32 7.62 6.35 -17.54
N GLU A 33 7.10 6.58 -18.73
CA GLU A 33 6.11 7.63 -19.02
C GLU A 33 4.70 7.17 -18.63
N HIS A 34 4.39 5.87 -18.81
CA HIS A 34 3.11 5.24 -18.52
C HIS A 34 3.27 4.08 -17.53
N PRO A 35 3.58 4.34 -16.25
CA PRO A 35 3.75 3.27 -15.27
C PRO A 35 2.41 2.61 -14.92
N THR A 36 2.46 1.32 -14.63
CA THR A 36 1.33 0.62 -14.03
C THR A 36 1.13 1.05 -12.57
N VAL A 37 -0.06 0.75 -12.02
CA VAL A 37 -0.35 1.00 -10.60
C VAL A 37 0.65 0.27 -9.70
N ALA A 38 1.04 -0.98 -10.05
CA ALA A 38 2.02 -1.73 -9.28
C ALA A 38 3.39 -1.03 -9.25
N GLU A 39 3.91 -0.64 -10.43
CA GLU A 39 5.19 0.06 -10.55
C GLU A 39 5.20 1.40 -9.80
N TYR A 40 4.10 2.15 -9.90
CA TYR A 40 4.00 3.42 -9.18
C TYR A 40 3.89 3.23 -7.67
N CYS A 41 3.19 2.19 -7.22
CA CYS A 41 3.12 1.81 -5.81
C CYS A 41 4.52 1.50 -5.22
N GLU A 42 5.36 0.76 -5.95
CA GLU A 42 6.73 0.47 -5.53
C GLU A 42 7.58 1.74 -5.44
N LYS A 43 7.49 2.60 -6.46
CA LYS A 43 8.14 3.91 -6.46
C LYS A 43 7.69 4.77 -5.28
N TRP A 44 6.39 4.81 -5.00
CA TRP A 44 5.83 5.58 -3.90
C TRP A 44 6.30 5.03 -2.54
N LEU A 45 6.32 3.70 -2.34
CA LEU A 45 6.86 3.08 -1.13
C LEU A 45 8.33 3.44 -0.90
N LEU A 46 9.13 3.45 -1.96
CA LEU A 46 10.53 3.88 -1.88
C LEU A 46 10.65 5.34 -1.41
N MET A 47 9.80 6.24 -1.93
CA MET A 47 9.76 7.64 -1.46
C MET A 47 9.31 7.77 -0.01
N GLN A 48 8.41 6.90 0.47
CA GLN A 48 7.96 6.90 1.86
C GLN A 48 8.98 6.31 2.83
N SER A 49 9.89 5.44 2.37
CA SER A 49 10.91 4.82 3.24
C SER A 49 11.79 5.82 3.98
N ALA A 50 11.99 7.01 3.40
CA ALA A 50 12.72 8.11 4.03
C ALA A 50 11.91 8.91 5.05
N LYS A 51 10.56 8.72 5.11
CA LYS A 51 9.65 9.56 5.90
C LYS A 51 8.97 8.83 7.04
N VAL A 52 8.82 7.51 6.95
CA VAL A 52 8.06 6.71 7.92
C VAL A 52 8.91 5.62 8.54
N SER A 53 8.49 5.12 9.71
CA SER A 53 9.20 4.00 10.36
C SER A 53 9.13 2.71 9.54
N PRO A 54 10.10 1.79 9.69
CA PRO A 54 10.09 0.50 8.99
C PRO A 54 8.83 -0.33 9.25
N ALA A 55 8.27 -0.25 10.47
CA ALA A 55 7.03 -0.93 10.83
C ALA A 55 5.82 -0.38 10.05
N THR A 56 5.72 0.95 9.93
CA THR A 56 4.68 1.62 9.14
C THR A 56 4.82 1.29 7.66
N LEU A 57 6.04 1.32 7.14
CA LEU A 57 6.32 1.00 5.74
C LEU A 57 5.89 -0.44 5.39
N LYS A 58 6.20 -1.40 6.28
CA LYS A 58 5.76 -2.80 6.14
C LYS A 58 4.24 -2.92 6.13
N GLY A 59 3.55 -2.16 6.98
CA GLY A 59 2.08 -2.09 6.99
C GLY A 59 1.51 -1.54 5.68
N TYR A 60 2.09 -0.46 5.15
CA TYR A 60 1.71 0.11 3.85
C TYR A 60 1.92 -0.90 2.73
N ALA A 61 3.11 -1.51 2.63
CA ALA A 61 3.42 -2.51 1.62
C ALA A 61 2.44 -3.68 1.64
N SER A 62 2.11 -4.20 2.83
CA SER A 62 1.15 -5.29 2.98
C SER A 62 -0.26 -4.91 2.52
N ASN A 63 -0.74 -3.72 2.92
CA ASN A 63 -2.06 -3.24 2.52
C ASN A 63 -2.13 -2.95 1.02
N MET A 64 -1.10 -2.33 0.46
CA MET A 64 -1.02 -2.06 -0.98
C MET A 64 -1.02 -3.35 -1.80
N LYS A 65 -0.18 -4.32 -1.43
CA LYS A 65 -0.11 -5.61 -2.11
C LYS A 65 -1.46 -6.33 -2.15
N ASN A 66 -2.18 -6.36 -1.01
CA ASN A 66 -3.39 -7.15 -0.88
C ASN A 66 -4.64 -6.46 -1.42
N TYR A 67 -4.70 -5.13 -1.37
CA TYR A 67 -5.95 -4.39 -1.61
C TYR A 67 -5.86 -3.33 -2.72
N ILE A 68 -4.67 -2.99 -3.20
CA ILE A 68 -4.46 -2.04 -4.29
C ILE A 68 -3.85 -2.73 -5.51
N ILE A 69 -2.68 -3.35 -5.35
CA ILE A 69 -1.97 -3.99 -6.46
C ILE A 69 -2.73 -5.20 -6.99
N LYS A 70 -3.36 -5.98 -6.10
CA LYS A 70 -4.10 -7.17 -6.52
C LYS A 70 -5.28 -6.89 -7.46
N PRO A 71 -6.13 -5.88 -7.22
CA PRO A 71 -7.20 -5.51 -8.14
C PRO A 71 -6.82 -4.55 -9.27
N LEU A 72 -5.83 -3.67 -9.09
CA LEU A 72 -5.54 -2.56 -10.01
C LEU A 72 -4.12 -2.60 -10.58
N GLY A 73 -3.25 -3.49 -10.10
CA GLY A 73 -1.81 -3.44 -10.33
C GLY A 73 -1.39 -3.46 -11.79
N ASP A 74 -2.11 -4.20 -12.64
CA ASP A 74 -1.81 -4.37 -14.04
C ASP A 74 -2.33 -3.22 -14.93
N MET A 75 -3.18 -2.35 -14.38
CA MET A 75 -3.70 -1.17 -15.09
C MET A 75 -2.65 -0.06 -15.12
N TYR A 76 -2.61 0.70 -16.21
CA TYR A 76 -1.83 1.93 -16.24
C TYR A 76 -2.45 2.99 -15.33
N MET A 77 -1.60 3.80 -14.68
CA MET A 77 -2.06 4.83 -13.74
C MET A 77 -3.09 5.80 -14.35
N GLU A 78 -2.93 6.14 -15.62
CA GLU A 78 -3.79 7.06 -16.36
C GLU A 78 -5.14 6.46 -16.80
N GLU A 79 -5.25 5.11 -16.82
CA GLU A 79 -6.48 4.41 -17.19
C GLU A 79 -7.41 4.18 -16.01
N VAL A 80 -6.89 4.33 -14.77
CA VAL A 80 -7.68 4.06 -13.56
C VAL A 80 -8.77 5.13 -13.38
N THR A 81 -10.00 4.67 -13.33
CA THR A 81 -11.17 5.51 -13.12
C THR A 81 -11.62 5.52 -11.66
N ALA A 82 -12.49 6.47 -11.31
CA ALA A 82 -13.12 6.51 -9.98
C ALA A 82 -13.96 5.25 -9.69
N ASP A 83 -14.52 4.61 -10.74
CA ASP A 83 -15.30 3.39 -10.58
C ASP A 83 -14.43 2.18 -10.29
N ASP A 84 -13.25 2.09 -10.90
CA ASP A 84 -12.27 1.03 -10.58
C ASP A 84 -11.84 1.11 -9.13
N ILE A 85 -11.62 2.32 -8.61
CA ILE A 85 -11.29 2.53 -7.19
C ILE A 85 -12.46 2.12 -6.29
N ARG A 86 -13.69 2.48 -6.64
CA ARG A 86 -14.89 2.04 -5.89
C ARG A 86 -15.00 0.53 -5.88
N LEU A 87 -14.81 -0.13 -7.02
CA LEU A 87 -14.83 -1.59 -7.14
C LEU A 87 -13.75 -2.25 -6.29
N ALA A 88 -12.54 -1.70 -6.27
CA ALA A 88 -11.44 -2.18 -5.43
C ALA A 88 -11.73 -2.06 -3.92
N LEU A 89 -12.56 -1.09 -3.51
CA LEU A 89 -12.96 -0.88 -2.12
C LEU A 89 -14.13 -1.78 -1.67
N ILE A 90 -14.94 -2.33 -2.58
CA ILE A 90 -16.09 -3.18 -2.24
C ILE A 90 -15.74 -4.36 -1.31
N PRO A 91 -14.67 -5.15 -1.56
CA PRO A 91 -14.31 -6.27 -0.68
C PRO A 91 -13.96 -5.84 0.75
N LEU A 92 -13.58 -4.56 0.94
CA LEU A 92 -13.24 -4.00 2.24
C LEU A 92 -14.46 -3.62 3.07
N SER A 93 -15.67 -3.56 2.48
CA SER A 93 -16.92 -3.29 3.21
C SER A 93 -17.20 -4.32 4.31
N ASN A 94 -16.74 -5.55 4.13
CA ASN A 94 -16.84 -6.64 5.10
C ASN A 94 -15.69 -6.72 6.11
N LYS A 95 -14.68 -5.88 5.97
CA LYS A 95 -13.51 -5.77 6.86
C LYS A 95 -13.71 -4.67 7.90
N SER A 96 -12.72 -4.46 8.77
CA SER A 96 -12.79 -3.38 9.76
C SER A 96 -12.75 -2.00 9.10
N GLU A 97 -13.47 -1.05 9.70
CA GLU A 97 -13.45 0.35 9.28
C GLU A 97 -12.02 0.92 9.24
N SER A 98 -11.18 0.55 10.21
CA SER A 98 -9.78 0.98 10.25
C SER A 98 -9.00 0.55 9.02
N LEU A 99 -9.16 -0.70 8.56
CA LEU A 99 -8.51 -1.20 7.36
C LEU A 99 -9.03 -0.50 6.11
N HIS A 100 -10.36 -0.35 5.98
CA HIS A 100 -10.98 0.36 4.87
C HIS A 100 -10.44 1.80 4.77
N ASN A 101 -10.40 2.53 5.89
CA ASN A 101 -9.89 3.90 5.95
C ASN A 101 -8.40 3.98 5.60
N THR A 102 -7.60 2.99 6.05
CA THR A 102 -6.17 2.93 5.72
C THR A 102 -5.95 2.73 4.23
N VAL A 103 -6.67 1.79 3.59
CA VAL A 103 -6.54 1.53 2.16
C VAL A 103 -7.01 2.73 1.34
N ASN A 104 -8.13 3.35 1.71
CA ASN A 104 -8.64 4.56 1.05
C ASN A 104 -7.66 5.73 1.18
N MET A 105 -7.03 5.91 2.37
CA MET A 105 -5.98 6.90 2.56
C MET A 105 -4.77 6.63 1.66
N LEU A 106 -4.32 5.36 1.56
CA LEU A 106 -3.20 4.98 0.70
C LEU A 106 -3.50 5.28 -0.78
N LEU A 107 -4.68 4.90 -1.28
CA LEU A 107 -5.12 5.22 -2.64
C LEU A 107 -5.06 6.73 -2.89
N LYS A 108 -5.66 7.54 -2.01
CA LYS A 108 -5.62 8.99 -2.13
C LYS A 108 -4.20 9.55 -2.15
N CYS A 109 -3.30 9.06 -1.30
CA CYS A 109 -1.92 9.50 -1.24
C CYS A 109 -1.12 9.14 -2.50
N ILE A 110 -1.35 7.94 -3.06
CA ILE A 110 -0.68 7.45 -4.26
C ILE A 110 -1.12 8.29 -5.47
N PHE A 111 -2.42 8.40 -5.72
CA PHE A 111 -2.96 9.13 -6.86
C PHE A 111 -2.72 10.65 -6.74
N TYR A 112 -2.79 11.23 -5.55
CA TYR A 112 -2.38 12.60 -5.31
C TYR A 112 -0.90 12.84 -5.63
N SER A 113 -0.02 11.89 -5.25
CA SER A 113 1.40 11.98 -5.59
C SER A 113 1.64 11.90 -7.10
N ALA A 114 0.87 11.08 -7.81
CA ALA A 114 0.94 10.93 -9.26
C ALA A 114 0.49 12.20 -9.99
N GLU A 115 -0.63 12.79 -9.57
CA GLU A 115 -1.12 14.07 -10.08
C GLU A 115 -0.11 15.21 -9.85
N ARG A 116 0.45 15.33 -8.65
CA ARG A 116 1.49 16.30 -8.31
C ARG A 116 2.78 16.12 -9.10
N SER A 117 3.06 14.93 -9.57
CA SER A 117 4.18 14.61 -10.45
C SER A 117 3.86 14.81 -11.94
N GLN A 118 2.69 15.34 -12.26
CA GLN A 118 2.19 15.57 -13.63
C GLN A 118 2.10 14.26 -14.46
N LEU A 119 1.97 13.13 -13.79
CA LEU A 119 1.72 11.84 -14.41
C LEU A 119 0.23 11.68 -14.76
N LEU A 120 -0.65 12.33 -13.99
CA LEU A 120 -2.10 12.33 -14.18
C LEU A 120 -2.60 13.75 -14.33
N GLU A 121 -3.59 13.96 -15.19
CA GLU A 121 -4.27 15.25 -15.35
C GLU A 121 -5.24 15.53 -14.19
N TYR A 122 -5.86 14.47 -13.62
CA TYR A 122 -6.79 14.56 -12.51
C TYR A 122 -6.64 13.36 -11.58
N ASN A 123 -7.08 13.53 -10.33
CA ASN A 123 -7.03 12.48 -9.32
C ASN A 123 -8.35 11.69 -9.27
N PRO A 124 -8.38 10.41 -9.69
CA PRO A 124 -9.59 9.60 -9.69
C PRO A 124 -10.14 9.30 -8.28
N CYS A 125 -9.36 9.56 -7.22
CA CYS A 125 -9.81 9.42 -5.83
C CYS A 125 -10.61 10.64 -5.32
N GLU A 126 -10.73 11.70 -6.13
CA GLU A 126 -11.47 12.89 -5.74
C GLU A 126 -12.96 12.57 -5.57
N GLY A 127 -13.58 13.08 -4.51
CA GLY A 127 -14.99 12.81 -4.20
C GLY A 127 -15.32 11.40 -3.69
N ILE A 128 -14.34 10.48 -3.61
CA ILE A 128 -14.60 9.15 -3.04
C ILE A 128 -14.71 9.26 -1.52
N SER A 129 -15.88 8.82 -0.99
CA SER A 129 -16.14 8.82 0.45
C SER A 129 -15.21 7.83 1.17
N ALA A 130 -14.64 8.27 2.27
CA ALA A 130 -13.82 7.42 3.14
C ALA A 130 -14.65 6.49 4.06
N LYS A 131 -15.98 6.59 4.03
CA LYS A 131 -16.84 5.81 4.91
C LYS A 131 -17.07 4.41 4.35
N GLY A 132 -16.71 3.40 5.12
CA GLY A 132 -16.90 1.99 4.78
C GLY A 132 -16.29 1.07 5.84
N GLY A 133 -16.54 -0.23 5.69
CA GLY A 133 -16.11 -1.24 6.65
C GLY A 133 -17.01 -1.39 7.87
N LYS A 134 -16.79 -2.49 8.61
CA LYS A 134 -17.55 -2.76 9.84
C LYS A 134 -17.02 -1.87 10.96
N PRO A 135 -17.92 -1.18 11.70
CA PRO A 135 -17.51 -0.34 12.81
C PRO A 135 -16.75 -1.17 13.85
N THR A 136 -15.75 -0.56 14.43
CA THR A 136 -14.99 -1.19 15.53
C THR A 136 -15.91 -1.32 16.75
N GLN A 137 -16.07 -2.52 17.27
CA GLN A 137 -16.76 -2.71 18.55
C GLN A 137 -16.01 -1.92 19.63
N LYS A 138 -16.74 -1.08 20.37
CA LYS A 138 -16.19 -0.45 21.56
C LYS A 138 -15.77 -1.56 22.51
N LYS A 139 -14.51 -1.53 22.91
CA LYS A 139 -14.04 -2.39 24.00
C LYS A 139 -14.48 -1.71 25.30
N ASP A 140 -15.37 -2.37 26.02
CA ASP A 140 -15.75 -1.93 27.34
C ASP A 140 -14.59 -2.16 28.31
N SER A 141 -14.48 -1.30 29.33
CA SER A 141 -13.56 -1.53 30.44
C SER A 141 -14.01 -2.76 31.23
N LEU A 142 -13.05 -3.50 31.77
CA LEU A 142 -13.36 -4.60 32.68
C LEU A 142 -14.10 -4.05 33.91
N THR A 143 -15.14 -4.77 34.33
CA THR A 143 -15.81 -4.51 35.60
C THR A 143 -14.99 -5.04 36.77
N ASP A 144 -15.20 -4.50 37.99
CA ASP A 144 -14.45 -4.95 39.16
C ASP A 144 -14.49 -6.48 39.40
N PRO A 145 -15.63 -7.17 39.24
CA PRO A 145 -15.65 -8.63 39.33
C PRO A 145 -14.79 -9.32 38.26
N GLN A 146 -14.77 -8.79 37.04
CA GLN A 146 -13.95 -9.33 35.94
C GLN A 146 -12.45 -9.11 36.19
N VAL A 147 -12.09 -7.97 36.78
CA VAL A 147 -10.72 -7.68 37.22
C VAL A 147 -10.27 -8.66 38.29
N ALA A 148 -11.13 -8.96 39.28
CA ALA A 148 -10.83 -9.93 40.36
C ALA A 148 -10.56 -11.33 39.77
N VAL A 149 -11.44 -11.81 38.89
CA VAL A 149 -11.29 -13.12 38.21
C VAL A 149 -10.01 -13.14 37.35
N LEU A 150 -9.74 -12.06 36.64
CA LEU A 150 -8.52 -11.98 35.81
C LEU A 150 -7.26 -12.09 36.65
N LEU A 151 -7.18 -11.33 37.78
CA LEU A 151 -6.03 -11.34 38.69
C LEU A 151 -5.83 -12.71 39.36
N GLU A 152 -6.92 -13.36 39.74
CA GLU A 152 -6.87 -14.71 40.31
C GLU A 152 -6.35 -15.74 39.25
N THR A 153 -6.84 -15.62 38.03
CA THR A 153 -6.45 -16.53 36.92
C THR A 153 -4.97 -16.39 36.55
N VAL A 154 -4.42 -15.15 36.55
CA VAL A 154 -3.02 -14.93 36.17
C VAL A 154 -2.06 -14.98 37.38
N ASN A 155 -2.56 -15.17 38.59
CA ASN A 155 -1.75 -15.22 39.82
C ASN A 155 -0.70 -16.33 39.71
N GLY A 156 0.55 -15.99 40.01
CA GLY A 156 1.68 -16.93 39.89
C GLY A 156 2.14 -17.22 38.43
N LEU A 157 1.49 -16.64 37.41
CA LEU A 157 1.92 -16.75 36.02
C LEU A 157 2.81 -15.55 35.62
N PRO A 158 3.69 -15.71 34.60
CA PRO A 158 4.56 -14.64 34.11
C PRO A 158 3.85 -13.31 33.79
N PRO A 159 2.61 -13.27 33.23
CA PRO A 159 1.92 -12.04 32.90
C PRO A 159 1.33 -11.29 34.11
N TYR A 160 1.35 -11.86 35.34
CA TYR A 160 0.71 -11.25 36.53
C TYR A 160 1.17 -9.82 36.79
N LEU A 161 2.48 -9.61 36.87
CA LEU A 161 3.04 -8.28 37.16
C LEU A 161 2.70 -7.29 36.05
N PHE A 162 2.76 -7.70 34.80
CA PHE A 162 2.40 -6.89 33.65
C PHE A 162 0.91 -6.50 33.67
N THR A 163 0.04 -7.43 34.02
CA THR A 163 -1.41 -7.20 34.17
C THR A 163 -1.68 -6.21 35.29
N MET A 164 -1.02 -6.36 36.45
CA MET A 164 -1.14 -5.42 37.59
C MET A 164 -0.72 -4.01 37.19
N ILE A 165 0.43 -3.84 36.53
CA ILE A 165 0.91 -2.55 36.05
C ILE A 165 -0.09 -1.93 35.06
N GLY A 166 -0.61 -2.73 34.12
CA GLY A 166 -1.59 -2.25 33.14
C GLY A 166 -2.89 -1.76 33.78
N LEU A 167 -3.39 -2.49 34.77
CA LEU A 167 -4.65 -2.16 35.46
C LEU A 167 -4.52 -0.95 36.41
N TYR A 168 -3.46 -0.89 37.21
CA TYR A 168 -3.35 0.10 38.29
C TYR A 168 -2.48 1.30 37.94
N ALA A 169 -1.47 1.15 37.08
CA ALA A 169 -0.63 2.27 36.64
C ALA A 169 -1.09 2.90 35.31
N GLY A 170 -2.09 2.33 34.65
CA GLY A 170 -2.60 2.85 33.38
C GLY A 170 -1.57 2.87 32.24
N LEU A 171 -0.50 2.11 32.34
CA LEU A 171 0.53 2.02 31.31
C LEU A 171 0.03 1.18 30.14
N ARG A 172 0.22 1.72 28.92
CA ARG A 172 -0.09 1.06 27.64
C ARG A 172 1.15 0.58 26.96
#